data_bcb59ef682f79f69fbf39f92e7a4a654
#
_entry.id   bcb59ef682f79f69fbf39f92e7a4a654
#
_cell.length_a   1.000
_cell.length_b   1.000
_cell.length_c   1.000
_cell.angle_alpha   90.00
_cell.angle_beta   90.00
_cell.angle_gamma   90.00
#
_symmetry.space_group_name_H-M   'P 1'
#
loop_
_entity.id
_entity.type
_entity.pdbx_description
1 polymer ?
#
loop_
_entity_poly.entity_id
_entity_poly.type
_entity_poly.pdbx_seq_one_letter_code
_entity_poly.pdbx_strand_id
1 'polypeptide(L)'
;KRVMTPIFDLRGNIIAFGGRALASDAPAKYLNSSETYVFQKRDNLFALNYAKNSKADYFILCEGYMDVISMHQAGFDSAVATLGTAITATQARLIGRMGKSEVILSYDSDGPGQKAASRGINLLSEAGVKARVLQMTGAKDPDEYIKKFGAQAFAHLIESSGGAIDYEMGK
;
A
#
# COMPACT_ATOMS: atom_id res chain seq x y z
N LYS A 1 -5.13 0.96 24.91
CA LYS A 1 -6.26 1.25 24.03
C LYS A 1 -5.77 1.38 22.59
N ARG A 2 -6.55 0.89 21.61
CA ARG A 2 -6.23 0.94 20.17
C ARG A 2 -7.44 1.31 19.34
N VAL A 3 -7.23 2.02 18.26
CA VAL A 3 -8.21 2.10 17.17
C VAL A 3 -8.11 0.77 16.41
N MET A 4 -9.24 0.11 16.24
CA MET A 4 -9.31 -1.20 15.58
C MET A 4 -9.87 -1.04 14.17
N THR A 5 -9.19 -1.65 13.21
CA THR A 5 -9.56 -1.63 11.78
C THR A 5 -9.78 -3.05 11.31
N PRO A 6 -10.96 -3.40 10.77
CA PRO A 6 -11.19 -4.74 10.24
C PRO A 6 -10.37 -4.97 8.96
N ILE A 7 -9.90 -6.20 8.80
CA ILE A 7 -9.24 -6.68 7.59
C ILE A 7 -10.21 -7.64 6.90
N PHE A 8 -10.45 -7.42 5.62
CA PHE A 8 -11.43 -8.16 4.84
C PHE A 8 -10.75 -9.08 3.82
N ASP A 9 -11.40 -10.21 3.55
CA ASP A 9 -11.11 -11.00 2.35
C ASP A 9 -11.70 -10.33 1.09
N LEU A 10 -11.42 -10.89 -0.10
CA LEU A 10 -11.94 -10.35 -1.35
C LEU A 10 -13.48 -10.39 -1.47
N ARG A 11 -14.16 -11.19 -0.65
CA ARG A 11 -15.62 -11.30 -0.64
C ARG A 11 -16.28 -10.33 0.34
N GLY A 12 -15.49 -9.63 1.16
CA GLY A 12 -15.96 -8.68 2.15
C GLY A 12 -16.23 -9.29 3.53
N ASN A 13 -15.78 -10.53 3.80
CA ASN A 13 -15.84 -11.12 5.13
C ASN A 13 -14.70 -10.58 5.98
N ILE A 14 -14.98 -10.29 7.26
CA ILE A 14 -13.92 -9.91 8.21
C ILE A 14 -13.13 -11.17 8.58
N ILE A 15 -11.82 -11.14 8.32
CA ILE A 15 -10.90 -12.26 8.57
C ILE A 15 -9.89 -11.95 9.68
N ALA A 16 -9.67 -10.67 10.00
CA ALA A 16 -8.72 -10.23 11.03
C ALA A 16 -8.97 -8.77 11.41
N PHE A 17 -8.16 -8.27 12.34
CA PHE A 17 -8.16 -6.88 12.76
C PHE A 17 -6.72 -6.34 12.82
N GLY A 18 -6.54 -5.09 12.41
CA GLY A 18 -5.38 -4.27 12.70
C GLY A 18 -5.69 -3.31 13.85
N GLY A 19 -4.72 -3.00 14.69
CA GLY A 19 -4.91 -2.10 15.81
C GLY A 19 -3.80 -1.06 15.92
N ARG A 20 -4.11 0.24 15.85
CA ARG A 20 -3.17 1.34 16.10
C ARG A 20 -3.31 1.80 17.55
N ALA A 21 -2.19 1.84 18.28
CA ALA A 21 -2.16 2.36 19.64
C ALA A 21 -2.55 3.85 19.68
N LEU A 22 -3.35 4.24 20.66
CA LEU A 22 -3.69 5.65 20.94
C LEU A 22 -2.60 6.33 21.77
N ALA A 23 -1.93 5.56 22.63
CA ALA A 23 -0.86 6.07 23.48
C ALA A 23 0.48 6.04 22.73
N SER A 24 1.26 7.11 22.86
CA SER A 24 2.59 7.25 22.22
C SER A 24 3.65 6.34 22.81
N ASP A 25 3.50 5.94 24.08
CA ASP A 25 4.39 5.07 24.85
C ASP A 25 4.04 3.57 24.71
N ALA A 26 3.11 3.21 23.87
CA ALA A 26 2.73 1.82 23.66
C ALA A 26 3.91 0.99 23.10
N PRO A 27 4.16 -0.23 23.62
CA PRO A 27 5.28 -1.09 23.21
C PRO A 27 5.29 -1.40 21.70
N ALA A 28 4.11 -1.41 21.06
CA ALA A 28 3.94 -1.54 19.62
C ALA A 28 2.91 -0.55 19.12
N LYS A 29 3.32 0.33 18.19
CA LYS A 29 2.44 1.32 17.56
C LYS A 29 1.32 0.62 16.79
N TYR A 30 1.64 -0.42 16.05
CA TYR A 30 0.71 -1.23 15.29
C TYR A 30 0.74 -2.69 15.74
N LEU A 31 -0.42 -3.33 15.72
CA LEU A 31 -0.57 -4.75 16.05
C LEU A 31 -1.67 -5.33 15.16
N ASN A 32 -1.34 -6.40 14.46
CA ASN A 32 -2.33 -7.17 13.68
C ASN A 32 -2.71 -8.44 14.44
N SER A 33 -3.90 -8.97 14.14
CA SER A 33 -4.29 -10.32 14.57
C SER A 33 -3.19 -11.34 14.25
N SER A 34 -3.09 -12.35 15.09
CA SER A 34 -2.27 -13.54 14.78
C SER A 34 -2.80 -14.22 13.51
N GLU A 35 -1.94 -14.94 12.81
CA GLU A 35 -2.36 -15.74 11.67
C GLU A 35 -3.30 -16.86 12.07
N THR A 36 -4.27 -17.16 11.22
CA THR A 36 -5.28 -18.20 11.39
C THR A 36 -5.45 -18.97 10.08
N TYR A 37 -6.31 -19.99 10.06
CA TYR A 37 -6.66 -20.70 8.82
C TYR A 37 -7.29 -19.81 7.74
N VAL A 38 -7.96 -18.73 8.14
CA VAL A 38 -8.62 -17.78 7.21
C VAL A 38 -7.83 -16.49 6.99
N PHE A 39 -6.82 -16.24 7.80
CA PHE A 39 -6.01 -15.03 7.72
C PHE A 39 -4.52 -15.35 7.75
N GLN A 40 -3.85 -15.11 6.64
CA GLN A 40 -2.38 -15.12 6.55
C GLN A 40 -1.93 -13.79 5.93
N LYS A 41 -1.06 -13.07 6.64
CA LYS A 41 -0.59 -11.73 6.23
C LYS A 41 0.04 -11.74 4.84
N ARG A 42 0.79 -12.79 4.52
CA ARG A 42 1.48 -12.97 3.24
C ARG A 42 0.56 -13.16 2.04
N ASP A 43 -0.71 -13.52 2.27
CA ASP A 43 -1.66 -13.87 1.22
C ASP A 43 -2.78 -12.82 1.07
N ASN A 44 -2.81 -11.81 1.97
CA ASN A 44 -3.84 -10.79 2.01
C ASN A 44 -3.24 -9.39 1.86
N LEU A 45 -4.03 -8.47 1.30
CA LEU A 45 -3.75 -7.05 1.24
C LEU A 45 -4.90 -6.28 1.88
N PHE A 46 -4.56 -5.28 2.68
CA PHE A 46 -5.55 -4.39 3.28
C PHE A 46 -6.28 -3.59 2.20
N ALA A 47 -7.59 -3.47 2.33
CA ALA A 47 -8.51 -2.74 1.46
C ALA A 47 -8.62 -3.26 0.00
N LEU A 48 -8.02 -4.40 -0.36
CA LEU A 48 -8.13 -4.93 -1.72
C LEU A 48 -9.58 -5.26 -2.12
N ASN A 49 -10.43 -5.63 -1.15
CA ASN A 49 -11.87 -5.84 -1.37
C ASN A 49 -12.60 -4.59 -1.89
N TYR A 50 -12.13 -3.39 -1.53
CA TYR A 50 -12.64 -2.11 -2.04
C TYR A 50 -11.92 -1.71 -3.32
N ALA A 51 -10.59 -1.70 -3.29
CA ALA A 51 -9.73 -1.21 -4.36
C ALA A 51 -9.89 -1.96 -5.69
N LYS A 52 -10.26 -3.24 -5.67
CA LYS A 52 -10.56 -4.02 -6.88
C LYS A 52 -11.68 -3.42 -7.74
N ASN A 53 -12.61 -2.68 -7.12
CA ASN A 53 -13.75 -2.05 -7.78
C ASN A 53 -13.48 -0.58 -8.19
N SER A 54 -12.31 -0.04 -7.86
CA SER A 54 -11.90 1.31 -8.26
C SER A 54 -11.92 1.45 -9.79
N LYS A 55 -12.29 2.65 -10.26
CA LYS A 55 -12.22 3.00 -11.69
C LYS A 55 -10.81 3.31 -12.17
N ALA A 56 -9.87 3.57 -11.26
CA ALA A 56 -8.46 3.75 -11.61
C ALA A 56 -7.90 2.47 -12.23
N ASP A 57 -7.11 2.59 -13.28
CA ASP A 57 -6.46 1.46 -13.95
C ASP A 57 -5.12 1.06 -13.30
N TYR A 58 -4.93 1.45 -12.06
CA TYR A 58 -3.75 1.14 -11.26
C TYR A 58 -4.13 0.87 -9.81
N PHE A 59 -3.25 0.15 -9.09
CA PHE A 59 -3.25 0.13 -7.64
C PHE A 59 -2.17 1.05 -7.07
N ILE A 60 -2.41 1.63 -5.90
CA ILE A 60 -1.38 2.30 -5.10
C ILE A 60 -1.06 1.37 -3.93
N LEU A 61 0.17 0.86 -3.88
CA LEU A 61 0.61 -0.05 -2.83
C LEU A 61 1.41 0.70 -1.79
N CYS A 62 0.89 0.73 -0.57
CA CYS A 62 1.47 1.37 0.61
C CYS A 62 2.02 0.36 1.61
N GLU A 63 2.79 0.83 2.58
CA GLU A 63 3.28 -0.01 3.68
C GLU A 63 2.23 -0.22 4.77
N GLY A 64 1.46 0.83 5.09
CA GLY A 64 0.56 0.85 6.23
C GLY A 64 -0.91 1.10 5.87
N TYR A 65 -1.81 0.55 6.70
CA TYR A 65 -3.24 0.76 6.49
C TYR A 65 -3.71 2.18 6.84
N MET A 66 -2.94 2.96 7.59
CA MET A 66 -3.29 4.36 7.83
C MET A 66 -3.12 5.20 6.56
N ASP A 67 -2.09 4.93 5.77
CA ASP A 67 -1.89 5.60 4.47
C ASP A 67 -3.04 5.29 3.53
N VAL A 68 -3.45 4.02 3.47
CA VAL A 68 -4.60 3.59 2.67
C VAL A 68 -5.88 4.28 3.10
N ILE A 69 -6.15 4.37 4.41
CA ILE A 69 -7.35 5.06 4.93
C ILE A 69 -7.34 6.53 4.52
N SER A 70 -6.19 7.21 4.68
CA SER A 70 -6.02 8.61 4.30
C SER A 70 -6.21 8.81 2.80
N MET A 71 -5.65 7.92 1.98
CA MET A 71 -5.82 7.95 0.53
C MET A 71 -7.27 7.75 0.11
N HIS A 72 -7.98 6.75 0.67
CA HIS A 72 -9.40 6.53 0.37
C HIS A 72 -10.24 7.75 0.75
N GLN A 73 -9.96 8.39 1.90
CA GLN A 73 -10.62 9.65 2.29
C GLN A 73 -10.37 10.79 1.30
N ALA A 74 -9.19 10.81 0.69
CA ALA A 74 -8.79 11.81 -0.31
C ALA A 74 -9.28 11.47 -1.73
N GLY A 75 -9.99 10.35 -1.93
CA GLY A 75 -10.55 9.94 -3.22
C GLY A 75 -9.69 8.92 -4.00
N PHE A 76 -8.58 8.45 -3.45
CA PHE A 76 -7.71 7.43 -4.08
C PHE A 76 -8.11 6.03 -3.63
N ASP A 77 -9.26 5.56 -4.11
CA ASP A 77 -9.91 4.30 -3.71
C ASP A 77 -9.23 3.04 -4.26
N SER A 78 -8.19 3.18 -5.09
CA SER A 78 -7.35 2.09 -5.58
C SER A 78 -6.17 1.75 -4.65
N ALA A 79 -6.04 2.46 -3.51
CA ALA A 79 -4.97 2.22 -2.54
C ALA A 79 -5.16 0.92 -1.76
N VAL A 80 -4.07 0.19 -1.59
CA VAL A 80 -3.98 -1.06 -0.81
C VAL A 80 -2.70 -1.06 0.02
N ALA A 81 -2.63 -1.85 1.08
CA ALA A 81 -1.39 -1.99 1.84
C ALA A 81 -1.04 -3.45 2.14
N THR A 82 0.24 -3.69 2.35
CA THR A 82 0.73 -4.89 3.00
C THR A 82 0.41 -4.85 4.51
N LEU A 83 0.49 -5.98 5.18
CA LEU A 83 0.04 -6.12 6.57
C LEU A 83 1.23 -6.18 7.55
N GLY A 84 2.13 -5.18 7.46
CA GLY A 84 3.32 -5.10 8.32
C GLY A 84 4.45 -6.01 7.86
N THR A 85 4.49 -6.36 6.58
CA THR A 85 5.55 -7.11 5.91
C THR A 85 5.84 -6.51 4.55
N ALA A 86 7.02 -6.74 3.98
CA ALA A 86 7.24 -6.44 2.56
C ALA A 86 6.28 -7.25 1.68
N ILE A 87 5.99 -6.75 0.47
CA ILE A 87 5.18 -7.48 -0.51
C ILE A 87 5.74 -8.88 -0.77
N THR A 88 4.86 -9.85 -0.94
CA THR A 88 5.19 -11.24 -1.24
C THR A 88 4.86 -11.60 -2.69
N ALA A 89 5.47 -12.67 -3.20
CA ALA A 89 5.13 -13.20 -4.52
C ALA A 89 3.65 -13.61 -4.64
N THR A 90 3.03 -14.06 -3.55
CA THR A 90 1.60 -14.39 -3.53
C THR A 90 0.73 -13.14 -3.67
N GLN A 91 1.08 -12.07 -2.95
CA GLN A 91 0.39 -10.78 -3.07
C GLN A 91 0.58 -10.15 -4.45
N ALA A 92 1.77 -10.23 -5.03
CA ALA A 92 2.03 -9.76 -6.39
C ALA A 92 1.16 -10.51 -7.44
N ARG A 93 1.09 -11.84 -7.34
CA ARG A 93 0.19 -12.65 -8.18
C ARG A 93 -1.28 -12.34 -7.95
N LEU A 94 -1.67 -12.05 -6.70
CA LEU A 94 -3.04 -11.66 -6.37
C LEU A 94 -3.41 -10.33 -7.06
N ILE A 95 -2.55 -9.34 -6.99
CA ILE A 95 -2.69 -8.06 -7.69
C ILE A 95 -2.81 -8.27 -9.21
N GLY A 96 -1.91 -9.09 -9.80
CA GLY A 96 -1.91 -9.37 -11.23
C GLY A 96 -3.22 -9.96 -11.76
N ARG A 97 -3.94 -10.74 -10.91
CA ARG A 97 -5.26 -11.30 -11.27
C ARG A 97 -6.39 -10.27 -11.27
N MET A 98 -6.18 -9.08 -10.72
CA MET A 98 -7.21 -8.02 -10.65
C MET A 98 -7.33 -7.23 -11.95
N GLY A 99 -6.42 -7.41 -12.91
CA GLY A 99 -6.51 -6.83 -14.27
C GLY A 99 -6.24 -5.33 -14.35
N LYS A 100 -5.61 -4.72 -13.35
CA LYS A 100 -5.12 -3.33 -13.44
C LYS A 100 -3.83 -3.27 -14.26
N SER A 101 -3.60 -2.17 -14.97
CA SER A 101 -2.45 -2.02 -15.88
C SER A 101 -1.12 -1.91 -15.14
N GLU A 102 -1.12 -1.33 -13.94
CA GLU A 102 0.11 -1.09 -13.17
C GLU A 102 -0.11 -1.01 -11.66
N VAL A 103 0.99 -1.05 -10.92
CA VAL A 103 1.07 -0.77 -9.49
C VAL A 103 2.03 0.39 -9.23
N ILE A 104 1.56 1.36 -8.47
CA ILE A 104 2.34 2.50 -7.99
C ILE A 104 2.79 2.19 -6.57
N LEU A 105 4.09 2.00 -6.38
CA LEU A 105 4.67 1.75 -5.06
C LEU A 105 4.83 3.09 -4.34
N SER A 106 4.08 3.29 -3.27
CA SER A 106 4.09 4.47 -2.44
C SER A 106 4.58 4.10 -1.04
N TYR A 107 5.88 3.85 -0.95
CA TYR A 107 6.58 3.48 0.26
C TYR A 107 7.26 4.69 0.90
N ASP A 108 7.64 4.56 2.17
CA ASP A 108 8.35 5.60 2.90
C ASP A 108 9.66 5.96 2.18
N SER A 109 10.01 7.24 2.19
CA SER A 109 11.19 7.76 1.46
C SER A 109 12.52 7.43 2.14
N ASP A 110 12.52 6.63 3.21
CA ASP A 110 13.70 6.21 3.94
C ASP A 110 14.45 5.03 3.26
N GLY A 111 15.63 4.69 3.77
CA GLY A 111 16.45 3.61 3.22
C GLY A 111 15.79 2.21 3.22
N PRO A 112 15.07 1.81 4.30
CA PRO A 112 14.26 0.59 4.30
C PRO A 112 13.16 0.60 3.25
N GLY A 113 12.41 1.70 3.09
CA GLY A 113 11.35 1.84 2.09
C GLY A 113 11.87 1.74 0.66
N GLN A 114 13.05 2.32 0.36
CA GLN A 114 13.69 2.21 -0.96
C GLN A 114 14.07 0.75 -1.31
N LYS A 115 14.58 -0.02 -0.33
CA LYS A 115 14.87 -1.45 -0.53
C LYS A 115 13.59 -2.26 -0.73
N ALA A 116 12.55 -1.93 0.01
CA ALA A 116 11.24 -2.55 -0.14
C ALA A 116 10.64 -2.24 -1.52
N ALA A 117 10.79 -1.01 -2.03
CA ALA A 117 10.34 -0.62 -3.37
C ALA A 117 11.05 -1.42 -4.47
N SER A 118 12.39 -1.52 -4.45
CA SER A 118 13.16 -2.29 -5.43
C SER A 118 12.74 -3.77 -5.44
N ARG A 119 12.57 -4.37 -4.25
CA ARG A 119 12.06 -5.74 -4.15
C ARG A 119 10.64 -5.87 -4.68
N GLY A 120 9.79 -4.88 -4.42
CA GLY A 120 8.41 -4.83 -4.91
C GLY A 120 8.34 -4.80 -6.43
N ILE A 121 9.16 -4.00 -7.10
CA ILE A 121 9.27 -3.94 -8.55
C ILE A 121 9.55 -5.32 -9.12
N ASN A 122 10.57 -6.00 -8.59
CA ASN A 122 10.98 -7.33 -9.09
C ASN A 122 9.85 -8.35 -8.95
N LEU A 123 9.21 -8.45 -7.78
CA LEU A 123 8.11 -9.40 -7.54
C LEU A 123 6.87 -9.10 -8.40
N LEU A 124 6.55 -7.84 -8.64
CA LEU A 124 5.45 -7.44 -9.52
C LEU A 124 5.79 -7.76 -10.97
N SER A 125 7.01 -7.49 -11.42
CA SER A 125 7.51 -7.83 -12.76
C SER A 125 7.45 -9.35 -13.01
N GLU A 126 7.90 -10.18 -12.06
CA GLU A 126 7.78 -11.64 -12.12
C GLU A 126 6.32 -12.11 -12.21
N ALA A 127 5.38 -11.35 -11.64
CA ALA A 127 3.94 -11.61 -11.75
C ALA A 127 3.31 -11.02 -13.03
N GLY A 128 4.10 -10.43 -13.94
CA GLY A 128 3.63 -9.80 -15.19
C GLY A 128 2.93 -8.45 -14.98
N VAL A 129 3.15 -7.78 -13.84
CA VAL A 129 2.54 -6.51 -13.49
C VAL A 129 3.56 -5.39 -13.63
N LYS A 130 3.22 -4.34 -14.38
CA LYS A 130 4.04 -3.13 -14.43
C LYS A 130 4.05 -2.45 -13.06
N ALA A 131 5.20 -1.92 -12.67
CA ALA A 131 5.34 -1.20 -11.41
C ALA A 131 6.15 0.07 -11.60
N ARG A 132 5.83 1.11 -10.83
CA ARG A 132 6.65 2.32 -10.72
C ARG A 132 6.64 2.82 -9.28
N VAL A 133 7.64 3.62 -8.93
CA VAL A 133 7.79 4.16 -7.58
C VAL A 133 7.33 5.61 -7.55
N LEU A 134 6.49 5.94 -6.56
CA LEU A 134 6.09 7.30 -6.27
C LEU A 134 7.15 7.95 -5.38
N GLN A 135 7.89 8.92 -5.92
CA GLN A 135 8.85 9.69 -5.14
C GLN A 135 8.17 10.92 -4.55
N MET A 136 8.04 10.96 -3.23
CA MET A 136 7.44 12.08 -2.51
C MET A 136 8.54 12.99 -1.97
N THR A 137 8.55 14.25 -2.44
CA THR A 137 9.45 15.28 -1.92
C THR A 137 8.73 16.13 -0.90
N GLY A 138 9.32 16.31 0.28
CA GLY A 138 8.77 17.17 1.33
C GLY A 138 7.75 16.51 2.27
N ALA A 139 7.51 15.21 2.13
CA ALA A 139 6.74 14.37 3.04
C ALA A 139 7.34 12.97 3.09
N LYS A 140 7.16 12.27 4.20
CA LYS A 140 7.71 10.91 4.41
C LYS A 140 6.79 9.81 3.90
N ASP A 141 5.49 10.03 3.96
CA ASP A 141 4.44 9.08 3.61
C ASP A 141 3.25 9.78 2.92
N PRO A 142 2.34 9.02 2.28
CA PRO A 142 1.18 9.58 1.58
C PRO A 142 0.24 10.38 2.47
N ASP A 143 0.03 9.96 3.71
CA ASP A 143 -0.83 10.64 4.67
C ASP A 143 -0.31 12.06 4.96
N GLU A 144 1.00 12.19 5.22
CA GLU A 144 1.64 13.50 5.42
C GLU A 144 1.60 14.35 4.14
N TYR A 145 1.86 13.75 2.98
CA TYR A 145 1.85 14.47 1.71
C TYR A 145 0.48 15.08 1.41
N ILE A 146 -0.59 14.27 1.53
CA ILE A 146 -1.96 14.73 1.28
C ILE A 146 -2.39 15.81 2.27
N LYS A 147 -2.04 15.67 3.55
CA LYS A 147 -2.32 16.69 4.57
C LYS A 147 -1.62 18.01 4.30
N LYS A 148 -0.39 17.96 3.79
CA LYS A 148 0.46 19.13 3.58
C LYS A 148 0.18 19.85 2.27
N PHE A 149 -0.03 19.10 1.19
CA PHE A 149 -0.12 19.63 -0.16
C PHE A 149 -1.49 19.45 -0.81
N GLY A 150 -2.35 18.64 -0.23
CA GLY A 150 -3.70 18.36 -0.71
C GLY A 150 -3.80 17.21 -1.74
N ALA A 151 -5.03 16.74 -1.96
CA ALA A 151 -5.32 15.63 -2.85
C ALA A 151 -4.99 15.93 -4.32
N GLN A 152 -5.18 17.18 -4.79
CA GLN A 152 -4.85 17.56 -6.16
C GLN A 152 -3.35 17.50 -6.45
N ALA A 153 -2.51 17.95 -5.50
CA ALA A 153 -1.06 17.83 -5.64
C ALA A 153 -0.61 16.35 -5.67
N PHE A 154 -1.25 15.48 -4.88
CA PHE A 154 -0.97 14.06 -4.89
C PHE A 154 -1.41 13.39 -6.20
N ALA A 155 -2.56 13.77 -6.77
CA ALA A 155 -2.99 13.30 -8.09
C ALA A 155 -1.98 13.68 -9.18
N HIS A 156 -1.52 14.93 -9.18
CA HIS A 156 -0.50 15.39 -10.12
C HIS A 156 0.84 14.66 -9.94
N LEU A 157 1.23 14.36 -8.70
CA LEU A 157 2.42 13.57 -8.42
C LEU A 157 2.31 12.16 -9.00
N ILE A 158 1.15 11.51 -8.87
CA ILE A 158 0.86 10.21 -9.48
C ILE A 158 1.02 10.29 -11.02
N GLU A 159 0.46 11.29 -11.67
CA GLU A 159 0.52 11.47 -13.12
C GLU A 159 1.95 11.73 -13.62
N SER A 160 2.73 12.49 -12.87
CA SER A 160 4.09 12.89 -13.24
C SER A 160 5.19 11.90 -12.84
N SER A 161 4.88 10.87 -12.04
CA SER A 161 5.88 9.89 -11.60
C SER A 161 6.39 9.03 -12.77
N GLY A 162 7.72 8.88 -12.86
CA GLY A 162 8.39 8.08 -13.89
C GLY A 162 8.18 6.57 -13.75
N GLY A 163 8.58 5.81 -14.78
CA GLY A 163 8.53 4.34 -14.78
C GLY A 163 9.60 3.70 -13.88
N ALA A 164 9.52 2.37 -13.72
CA ALA A 164 10.47 1.59 -12.91
C ALA A 164 11.93 1.77 -13.37
N ILE A 165 12.16 1.91 -14.68
CA ILE A 165 13.50 2.11 -15.27
C ILE A 165 14.10 3.44 -14.82
N ASP A 166 13.29 4.51 -14.79
CA ASP A 166 13.76 5.82 -14.34
C ASP A 166 14.15 5.80 -12.85
N TYR A 167 13.46 5.01 -12.05
CA TYR A 167 13.80 4.85 -10.64
C TYR A 167 15.13 4.13 -10.41
N GLU A 168 15.46 3.10 -11.20
CA GLU A 168 16.73 2.37 -11.07
C GLU A 168 17.93 3.14 -11.62
N MET A 169 17.73 3.96 -12.67
CA MET A 169 18.80 4.80 -13.24
C MET A 169 19.13 6.04 -12.41
N GLY A 170 18.23 6.46 -11.52
CA GLY A 170 18.43 7.61 -10.61
C GLY A 170 19.14 7.28 -9.30
N LYS A 171 19.58 6.03 -9.09
CA LYS A 171 20.40 5.57 -7.95
C LYS A 171 21.86 5.53 -8.32
#